data_c12f87b6e9fa164197e3c531412f3143
#
_entry.id   c12f87b6e9fa164197e3c531412f3143
#
_cell.length_a   1.000
_cell.length_b   1.000
_cell.length_c   1.000
_cell.angle_alpha   90.00
_cell.angle_beta   90.00
_cell.angle_gamma   90.00
#
_symmetry.space_group_name_H-M   'P 1'
#
loop_
_entity.id
_entity.type
_entity.pdbx_description
1 polymer ?
#
loop_
_entity_poly.entity_id
_entity_poly.type
_entity_poly.pdbx_seq_one_letter_code
_entity_poly.pdbx_strand_id
1 'polypeptide(L)'
;NVANVSSMTGCVNYGDIISTTSARTAGIANLSNNCEFTNCANYGNVQSDNKYRGLFWAYNNGLASWSSCVAGGTVGTYNDGKGVADEYTDAAKVNYLGVQGASKTTLNDITYLIGVKDPEPPVESNAKLKILFIGNSFTKDAVEHIPGLLAAAGIKDIKLYHMYYGGRRVYEYNDGYTSSVDYHCYRCENGATSWTDVTGHSLHEIVSSDKWDIVTIQEHTGRAVAWDWTASQKSAFQGLVDKIKADCPDKTPDFYFIMSQAYHDMNKIATADRGQINFTTTEEMYNVIVGMTKKLMADIPFKDVIATGTCLQNLRTSDLNNGMCLTRDGYHMDYGISRYAAACMVFEKLISPSFDNVKLDKNTYRYGNSSTTSGSYSTPVTDANAPVALQ
;
A
#
# COMPACT_ATOMS: atom_id res chain seq x y z
N ASN A 1 12.05 17.62 20.54
CA ASN A 1 12.59 18.92 20.10
C ASN A 1 13.06 18.79 18.65
N VAL A 2 12.25 19.21 17.74
CA VAL A 2 12.57 19.11 16.31
C VAL A 2 12.79 20.53 15.78
N ALA A 3 13.96 20.76 15.26
CA ALA A 3 14.30 22.00 14.55
C ALA A 3 14.71 21.62 13.12
N ASN A 4 14.19 22.36 12.15
CA ASN A 4 14.54 22.20 10.73
C ASN A 4 14.19 20.82 10.11
N VAL A 5 13.05 20.24 10.48
CA VAL A 5 12.50 19.10 9.77
C VAL A 5 11.65 19.59 8.62
N SER A 6 11.79 18.97 7.46
CA SER A 6 11.01 19.34 6.27
C SER A 6 9.59 18.81 6.29
N SER A 7 9.33 17.69 6.97
CA SER A 7 7.99 17.13 7.15
C SER A 7 7.90 16.22 8.38
N MET A 8 6.71 16.15 8.98
CA MET A 8 6.31 15.21 10.02
C MET A 8 4.96 14.61 9.66
N THR A 9 4.87 13.29 9.64
CA THR A 9 3.63 12.59 9.28
C THR A 9 3.28 11.54 10.33
N GLY A 10 1.98 11.45 10.68
CA GLY A 10 1.46 10.41 11.57
C GLY A 10 1.93 10.50 13.03
N CYS A 11 2.45 11.63 13.49
CA CYS A 11 2.91 11.79 14.87
C CYS A 11 1.71 11.98 15.80
N VAL A 12 1.64 11.19 16.87
CA VAL A 12 0.55 11.28 17.86
C VAL A 12 1.12 11.39 19.27
N ASN A 13 0.58 12.33 20.06
CA ASN A 13 0.84 12.44 21.48
C ASN A 13 -0.46 12.27 22.27
N TYR A 14 -0.50 11.31 23.18
CA TYR A 14 -1.61 11.05 24.09
C TYR A 14 -1.32 11.52 25.53
N GLY A 15 -0.07 11.78 25.85
CA GLY A 15 0.36 12.12 27.19
C GLY A 15 0.41 13.61 27.44
N ASP A 16 0.11 14.03 28.66
CA ASP A 16 0.28 15.40 29.09
C ASP A 16 1.76 15.81 29.10
N ILE A 17 2.05 17.01 28.64
CA ILE A 17 3.38 17.59 28.64
C ILE A 17 3.40 18.76 29.61
N ILE A 18 4.15 18.59 30.69
CA ILE A 18 4.27 19.57 31.77
C ILE A 18 5.73 20.04 31.82
N SER A 19 5.92 21.36 31.66
CA SER A 19 7.21 22.00 31.87
C SER A 19 7.18 22.81 33.16
N THR A 20 8.01 22.45 34.11
CA THR A 20 8.22 23.17 35.37
C THR A 20 9.23 24.30 35.24
N THR A 21 9.71 24.57 34.05
CA THR A 21 10.70 25.61 33.73
C THR A 21 10.14 26.54 32.65
N SER A 22 10.76 27.70 32.48
CA SER A 22 10.41 28.65 31.44
C SER A 22 10.82 28.19 30.01
N ALA A 23 10.72 26.90 29.73
CA ALA A 23 11.05 26.33 28.41
C ALA A 23 9.85 26.40 27.46
N ARG A 24 10.15 26.54 26.18
CA ARG A 24 9.13 26.37 25.12
C ARG A 24 8.61 24.95 25.16
N THR A 25 7.32 24.78 25.12
CA THR A 25 6.69 23.48 25.37
C THR A 25 5.55 23.23 24.39
N ALA A 26 5.55 22.08 23.72
CA ALA A 26 4.52 21.72 22.75
C ALA A 26 4.20 20.23 22.74
N GLY A 27 3.01 19.89 22.28
CA GLY A 27 2.53 18.52 22.18
C GLY A 27 3.22 17.74 21.07
N ILE A 28 3.55 18.33 19.95
CA ILE A 28 4.18 17.67 18.80
C ILE A 28 5.58 18.23 18.51
N ALA A 29 5.72 19.52 18.28
CA ALA A 29 7.01 20.11 17.93
C ALA A 29 7.27 21.38 18.75
N ASN A 30 8.45 21.46 19.36
CA ASN A 30 8.79 22.62 20.18
C ASN A 30 9.19 23.86 19.37
N LEU A 31 9.82 23.64 18.23
CA LEU A 31 10.20 24.68 17.26
C LEU A 31 9.97 24.14 15.87
N SER A 32 9.32 24.93 15.03
CA SER A 32 9.09 24.55 13.63
C SER A 32 9.58 25.67 12.71
N ASN A 33 10.36 25.29 11.70
CA ASN A 33 10.81 26.15 10.62
C ASN A 33 10.46 25.47 9.29
N ASN A 34 9.54 26.04 8.53
CA ASN A 34 9.15 25.50 7.21
C ASN A 34 8.79 23.99 7.23
N CYS A 35 8.17 23.53 8.31
CA CYS A 35 7.80 22.14 8.49
C CYS A 35 6.38 21.89 8.01
N GLU A 36 6.18 20.82 7.27
CA GLU A 36 4.87 20.33 6.90
C GLU A 36 4.44 19.22 7.87
N PHE A 37 3.25 19.39 8.46
CA PHE A 37 2.65 18.38 9.34
C PHE A 37 1.46 17.73 8.63
N THR A 38 1.46 16.41 8.56
CA THR A 38 0.37 15.65 7.93
C THR A 38 -0.09 14.51 8.84
N ASN A 39 -1.39 14.39 9.06
CA ASN A 39 -1.98 13.34 9.89
C ASN A 39 -1.39 13.28 11.31
N CYS A 40 -1.03 14.42 11.89
CA CYS A 40 -0.49 14.47 13.24
C CYS A 40 -1.57 14.86 14.25
N ALA A 41 -1.47 14.33 15.47
CA ALA A 41 -2.45 14.61 16.52
C ALA A 41 -1.80 14.83 17.89
N ASN A 42 -2.32 15.81 18.64
CA ASN A 42 -2.01 15.94 20.06
C ASN A 42 -3.31 15.88 20.88
N TYR A 43 -3.40 14.89 21.74
CA TYR A 43 -4.53 14.69 22.66
C TYR A 43 -4.18 15.02 24.12
N GLY A 44 -2.90 15.14 24.42
CA GLY A 44 -2.44 15.52 25.75
C GLY A 44 -2.52 17.02 26.00
N ASN A 45 -2.60 17.38 27.27
CA ASN A 45 -2.54 18.77 27.71
C ASN A 45 -1.09 19.27 27.68
N VAL A 46 -0.92 20.56 27.46
CA VAL A 46 0.39 21.22 27.52
C VAL A 46 0.35 22.31 28.57
N GLN A 47 1.21 22.19 29.59
CA GLN A 47 1.34 23.16 30.68
C GLN A 47 2.76 23.70 30.77
N SER A 48 2.92 25.00 30.79
CA SER A 48 4.22 25.67 30.90
C SER A 48 4.04 27.12 31.31
N ASP A 49 5.02 27.65 32.04
CA ASP A 49 5.09 29.05 32.38
C ASP A 49 5.64 29.93 31.24
N ASN A 50 6.11 29.34 30.18
CA ASN A 50 6.59 30.05 29.01
C ASN A 50 5.40 30.51 28.14
N LYS A 51 5.49 31.72 27.61
CA LYS A 51 4.50 32.23 26.66
C LYS A 51 4.44 31.43 25.33
N TYR A 52 5.54 30.79 24.98
CA TYR A 52 5.63 29.94 23.80
C TYR A 52 5.29 28.49 24.19
N ARG A 53 4.01 28.23 24.31
CA ARG A 53 3.45 26.91 24.56
C ARG A 53 2.28 26.67 23.61
N GLY A 54 2.09 25.45 23.16
CA GLY A 54 1.04 25.13 22.23
C GLY A 54 0.74 23.65 22.14
N LEU A 55 -0.49 23.32 21.74
CA LEU A 55 -0.91 21.93 21.57
C LEU A 55 -0.14 21.22 20.46
N PHE A 56 0.24 21.93 19.44
CA PHE A 56 0.92 21.37 18.30
C PHE A 56 2.38 21.81 18.22
N TRP A 57 2.65 23.11 18.23
CA TRP A 57 3.99 23.69 18.30
C TRP A 57 4.05 24.84 19.28
N ALA A 58 5.20 25.04 19.87
CA ALA A 58 5.41 26.13 20.82
C ALA A 58 5.86 27.43 20.12
N TYR A 59 6.56 27.33 19.01
CA TYR A 59 7.05 28.46 18.26
C TYR A 59 7.17 28.13 16.78
N ASN A 60 6.54 28.92 15.95
CA ASN A 60 6.62 28.82 14.51
C ASN A 60 7.42 30.00 13.94
N ASN A 61 8.62 29.74 13.46
CA ASN A 61 9.53 30.73 12.88
C ASN A 61 9.56 30.67 11.35
N GLY A 62 8.48 30.31 10.73
CA GLY A 62 8.42 30.19 9.28
C GLY A 62 7.04 29.80 8.78
N LEU A 63 7.00 29.28 7.57
CA LEU A 63 5.78 28.87 6.90
C LEU A 63 5.46 27.40 7.20
N ALA A 64 5.22 27.06 8.50
CA ALA A 64 4.71 25.74 8.80
C ALA A 64 3.31 25.57 8.22
N SER A 65 3.09 24.47 7.56
CA SER A 65 1.78 24.08 7.05
C SER A 65 1.32 22.78 7.71
N TRP A 66 0.00 22.56 7.71
CA TRP A 66 -0.56 21.33 8.27
C TRP A 66 -1.78 20.88 7.46
N SER A 67 -1.95 19.58 7.36
CA SER A 67 -3.10 18.95 6.76
C SER A 67 -3.53 17.73 7.58
N SER A 68 -4.84 17.57 7.76
CA SER A 68 -5.42 16.44 8.53
C SER A 68 -4.82 16.29 9.94
N CYS A 69 -4.53 17.41 10.62
CA CYS A 69 -3.97 17.43 11.97
C CYS A 69 -5.03 17.75 13.02
N VAL A 70 -4.87 17.21 14.24
CA VAL A 70 -5.82 17.40 15.35
C VAL A 70 -5.12 17.88 16.61
N ALA A 71 -5.67 18.91 17.24
CA ALA A 71 -5.29 19.36 18.58
C ALA A 71 -6.48 19.22 19.53
N GLY A 72 -6.44 18.24 20.41
CA GLY A 72 -7.56 17.86 21.27
C GLY A 72 -7.38 18.17 22.76
N GLY A 73 -6.18 18.53 23.20
CA GLY A 73 -5.90 18.86 24.60
C GLY A 73 -6.17 20.33 24.95
N THR A 74 -5.68 20.73 26.12
CA THR A 74 -5.74 22.12 26.61
C THR A 74 -4.33 22.68 26.79
N VAL A 75 -4.22 24.00 26.71
CA VAL A 75 -2.96 24.69 27.03
C VAL A 75 -3.18 25.54 28.27
N GLY A 76 -2.28 25.40 29.22
CA GLY A 76 -2.36 26.10 30.49
C GLY A 76 -0.99 26.53 31.06
N THR A 77 -1.03 27.33 32.14
CA THR A 77 0.16 27.63 32.92
C THR A 77 0.41 26.56 33.96
N TYR A 78 1.68 26.27 34.23
CA TYR A 78 2.05 25.28 35.25
C TYR A 78 1.70 25.77 36.66
N ASN A 79 1.95 27.05 36.95
CA ASN A 79 1.56 27.68 38.19
C ASN A 79 0.32 28.54 37.96
N ASP A 80 -0.81 28.06 38.39
CA ASP A 80 -2.12 28.59 38.17
C ASP A 80 -2.24 30.11 38.48
N GLY A 81 -2.86 30.83 37.57
CA GLY A 81 -3.29 32.21 37.74
C GLY A 81 -2.67 33.28 36.84
N LYS A 82 -1.73 32.97 35.99
CA LYS A 82 -1.21 33.90 34.99
C LYS A 82 -1.49 33.38 33.59
N GLY A 83 -2.75 33.38 33.23
CA GLY A 83 -3.17 33.05 31.87
C GLY A 83 -2.58 34.03 30.87
N VAL A 84 -1.61 33.60 30.11
CA VAL A 84 -1.22 34.25 28.87
C VAL A 84 -1.75 33.38 27.75
N ALA A 85 -2.72 33.86 27.03
CA ALA A 85 -3.13 33.22 25.79
C ALA A 85 -1.93 33.23 24.84
N ASP A 86 -1.51 32.09 24.43
CA ASP A 86 -0.47 31.93 23.43
C ASP A 86 -1.10 32.11 22.04
N GLU A 87 -0.40 32.79 21.16
CA GLU A 87 -0.84 32.94 19.77
C GLU A 87 -1.00 31.59 19.02
N TYR A 88 -0.40 30.54 19.57
CA TYR A 88 -0.44 29.17 19.03
C TYR A 88 -1.44 28.25 19.75
N THR A 89 -2.20 28.77 20.72
CA THR A 89 -3.21 27.98 21.45
C THR A 89 -4.56 27.98 20.78
N ASP A 90 -4.74 28.81 19.76
CA ASP A 90 -6.03 28.92 19.09
C ASP A 90 -6.31 27.60 18.33
N ALA A 91 -7.10 26.75 18.98
CA ALA A 91 -7.62 25.54 18.36
C ALA A 91 -8.38 25.80 17.07
N ALA A 92 -8.80 27.07 16.83
CA ALA A 92 -9.34 27.49 15.55
C ALA A 92 -8.25 27.64 14.47
N LYS A 93 -6.99 27.81 14.82
CA LYS A 93 -5.85 27.85 13.86
C LYS A 93 -5.27 26.46 13.59
N VAL A 94 -5.34 25.57 14.55
CA VAL A 94 -5.08 24.12 14.36
C VAL A 94 -6.43 23.45 14.12
N ASN A 95 -7.21 24.07 13.31
CA ASN A 95 -8.59 23.71 13.18
C ASN A 95 -8.72 22.25 12.81
N TYR A 96 -9.43 21.55 13.60
CA TYR A 96 -10.28 20.41 13.32
C TYR A 96 -10.49 20.10 11.84
N LEU A 97 -9.47 20.38 11.07
CA LEU A 97 -9.44 20.23 9.64
C LEU A 97 -9.48 18.78 9.32
N GLY A 98 -10.70 18.28 9.51
CA GLY A 98 -11.15 17.16 8.74
C GLY A 98 -10.30 15.91 8.87
N VAL A 99 -9.85 15.56 10.07
CA VAL A 99 -9.59 14.14 10.31
C VAL A 99 -10.96 13.47 10.22
N GLN A 100 -11.28 12.99 9.04
CA GLN A 100 -12.51 12.23 8.83
C GLN A 100 -12.54 11.09 9.83
N GLY A 101 -13.56 11.03 10.66
CA GLY A 101 -13.70 10.02 11.70
C GLY A 101 -13.22 10.41 13.10
N ALA A 102 -12.73 11.63 13.31
CA ALA A 102 -12.44 12.10 14.65
C ALA A 102 -13.73 12.19 15.48
N SER A 103 -13.77 11.51 16.63
CA SER A 103 -14.83 11.62 17.61
C SER A 103 -14.36 12.38 18.83
N LYS A 104 -15.25 13.12 19.49
CA LYS A 104 -14.99 13.71 20.80
C LYS A 104 -15.25 12.66 21.88
N THR A 105 -14.28 12.49 22.79
CA THR A 105 -14.54 11.79 24.06
C THR A 105 -14.09 12.65 25.21
N THR A 106 -14.73 12.49 26.35
CA THR A 106 -14.35 13.16 27.59
C THR A 106 -13.86 12.10 28.57
N LEU A 107 -12.65 12.23 29.05
CA LEU A 107 -12.06 11.42 30.08
C LEU A 107 -11.50 12.35 31.17
N ASN A 108 -11.93 12.16 32.43
CA ASN A 108 -11.53 13.01 33.56
C ASN A 108 -11.74 14.51 33.31
N ASP A 109 -12.95 14.86 32.83
CA ASP A 109 -13.36 16.24 32.51
C ASP A 109 -12.56 16.92 31.38
N ILE A 110 -11.68 16.20 30.72
CA ILE A 110 -10.92 16.67 29.57
C ILE A 110 -11.56 16.13 28.30
N THR A 111 -11.93 17.02 27.39
CA THR A 111 -12.46 16.61 26.08
C THR A 111 -11.30 16.32 25.14
N TYR A 112 -11.20 15.08 24.72
CA TYR A 112 -10.27 14.64 23.68
C TYR A 112 -11.01 14.61 22.35
N LEU A 113 -10.33 15.01 21.30
CA LEU A 113 -10.69 14.52 19.98
C LEU A 113 -9.93 13.20 19.80
N ILE A 114 -10.65 12.13 19.83
CA ILE A 114 -10.10 10.85 19.39
C ILE A 114 -9.94 11.03 17.90
N GLY A 115 -8.70 11.13 17.48
CA GLY A 115 -8.30 11.10 16.09
C GLY A 115 -8.86 9.86 15.40
N VAL A 116 -8.64 9.79 14.12
CA VAL A 116 -9.02 8.61 13.34
C VAL A 116 -8.78 7.39 14.19
N LYS A 117 -9.87 6.73 14.58
CA LYS A 117 -9.81 5.36 15.07
C LYS A 117 -8.74 4.66 14.24
N ASP A 118 -7.70 4.12 14.88
CA ASP A 118 -6.81 3.21 14.17
C ASP A 118 -7.72 2.38 13.29
N PRO A 119 -7.45 2.31 11.99
CA PRO A 119 -8.36 1.61 11.11
C PRO A 119 -8.67 0.31 11.80
N GLU A 120 -9.96 0.09 12.13
CA GLU A 120 -10.33 -1.08 12.94
C GLU A 120 -9.58 -2.26 12.38
N PRO A 121 -8.92 -3.05 13.22
CA PRO A 121 -8.27 -4.26 12.72
C PRO A 121 -9.29 -4.96 11.83
N PRO A 122 -8.89 -5.40 10.65
CA PRO A 122 -9.83 -5.97 9.71
C PRO A 122 -10.64 -7.04 10.42
N VAL A 123 -11.95 -6.82 10.51
CA VAL A 123 -12.84 -7.76 11.17
C VAL A 123 -12.89 -9.03 10.33
N GLU A 124 -12.89 -10.20 10.98
CA GLU A 124 -13.14 -11.47 10.29
C GLU A 124 -14.39 -11.36 9.42
N SER A 125 -14.22 -11.64 8.14
CA SER A 125 -15.30 -11.51 7.15
C SER A 125 -15.94 -12.86 6.87
N ASN A 126 -17.23 -12.86 6.60
CA ASN A 126 -17.96 -14.04 6.12
C ASN A 126 -17.96 -14.15 4.58
N ALA A 127 -17.13 -13.37 3.89
CA ALA A 127 -17.04 -13.44 2.44
C ALA A 127 -16.71 -14.85 1.94
N LYS A 128 -17.36 -15.26 0.85
CA LYS A 128 -17.23 -16.58 0.23
C LYS A 128 -15.77 -16.88 -0.23
N LEU A 129 -15.05 -15.84 -0.60
CA LEU A 129 -13.63 -15.92 -1.00
C LEU A 129 -12.86 -14.74 -0.45
N LYS A 130 -11.71 -15.03 0.15
CA LYS A 130 -10.82 -14.04 0.76
C LYS A 130 -9.41 -14.20 0.21
N ILE A 131 -8.90 -13.16 -0.45
CA ILE A 131 -7.57 -13.18 -1.09
C ILE A 131 -6.73 -12.05 -0.53
N LEU A 132 -5.53 -12.38 -0.07
CA LEU A 132 -4.49 -11.44 0.32
C LEU A 132 -3.39 -11.42 -0.74
N PHE A 133 -3.20 -10.30 -1.39
CA PHE A 133 -2.09 -10.06 -2.31
C PHE A 133 -0.94 -9.39 -1.55
N ILE A 134 0.26 -9.94 -1.66
CA ILE A 134 1.49 -9.39 -1.08
C ILE A 134 2.46 -9.07 -2.21
N GLY A 135 2.80 -7.79 -2.37
CA GLY A 135 3.72 -7.39 -3.41
C GLY A 135 3.77 -5.88 -3.64
N ASN A 136 4.60 -5.48 -4.58
CA ASN A 136 4.87 -4.09 -4.93
C ASN A 136 3.99 -3.59 -6.09
N SER A 137 4.48 -2.58 -6.84
CA SER A 137 3.77 -1.99 -7.97
C SER A 137 3.40 -2.98 -9.09
N PHE A 138 4.10 -4.10 -9.22
CA PHE A 138 3.77 -5.13 -10.21
C PHE A 138 2.53 -5.94 -9.81
N THR A 139 2.37 -6.23 -8.52
CA THR A 139 1.10 -6.79 -8.02
C THR A 139 -0.03 -5.78 -8.18
N LYS A 140 0.22 -4.49 -7.86
CA LYS A 140 -0.77 -3.43 -8.07
C LYS A 140 -1.21 -3.36 -9.54
N ASP A 141 -0.27 -3.42 -10.46
CA ASP A 141 -0.58 -3.46 -11.90
C ASP A 141 -1.47 -4.68 -12.25
N ALA A 142 -1.17 -5.85 -11.70
CA ALA A 142 -1.90 -7.08 -12.01
C ALA A 142 -3.33 -7.13 -11.45
N VAL A 143 -3.62 -6.39 -10.37
CA VAL A 143 -4.92 -6.47 -9.68
C VAL A 143 -5.78 -5.21 -9.83
N GLU A 144 -5.27 -4.15 -10.47
CA GLU A 144 -5.91 -2.84 -10.51
C GLU A 144 -7.34 -2.87 -11.04
N HIS A 145 -7.60 -3.63 -12.10
CA HIS A 145 -8.91 -3.70 -12.74
C HIS A 145 -9.86 -4.76 -12.15
N ILE A 146 -9.43 -5.53 -11.15
CA ILE A 146 -10.28 -6.58 -10.54
C ILE A 146 -11.60 -6.02 -9.99
N PRO A 147 -11.65 -4.89 -9.27
CA PRO A 147 -12.93 -4.35 -8.77
C PRO A 147 -13.95 -4.08 -9.88
N GLY A 148 -13.49 -3.56 -11.02
CA GLY A 148 -14.35 -3.33 -12.19
C GLY A 148 -14.84 -4.63 -12.81
N LEU A 149 -13.98 -5.64 -12.94
CA LEU A 149 -14.34 -6.97 -13.42
C LEU A 149 -15.37 -7.66 -12.51
N LEU A 150 -15.18 -7.57 -11.18
CA LEU A 150 -16.13 -8.08 -10.18
C LEU A 150 -17.50 -7.42 -10.29
N ALA A 151 -17.52 -6.09 -10.38
CA ALA A 151 -18.75 -5.33 -10.48
C ALA A 151 -19.54 -5.72 -11.74
N ALA A 152 -18.86 -5.84 -12.89
CA ALA A 152 -19.47 -6.25 -14.15
C ALA A 152 -19.92 -7.73 -14.16
N ALA A 153 -19.27 -8.59 -13.36
CA ALA A 153 -19.68 -9.97 -13.15
C ALA A 153 -20.76 -10.13 -12.08
N GLY A 154 -21.14 -9.07 -11.37
CA GLY A 154 -22.12 -9.12 -10.27
C GLY A 154 -21.63 -9.80 -8.99
N ILE A 155 -20.31 -10.00 -8.85
CA ILE A 155 -19.69 -10.65 -7.69
C ILE A 155 -19.49 -9.61 -6.59
N LYS A 156 -20.09 -9.85 -5.40
CA LYS A 156 -19.99 -8.96 -4.24
C LYS A 156 -19.47 -9.66 -2.99
N ASP A 157 -19.65 -10.98 -2.90
CA ASP A 157 -19.32 -11.80 -1.73
C ASP A 157 -17.84 -12.23 -1.78
N ILE A 158 -16.94 -11.23 -1.79
CA ILE A 158 -15.50 -11.39 -1.90
C ILE A 158 -14.78 -10.33 -1.09
N LYS A 159 -13.65 -10.72 -0.47
CA LYS A 159 -12.74 -9.81 0.24
C LYS A 159 -11.36 -9.90 -0.40
N LEU A 160 -10.88 -8.79 -0.92
CA LEU A 160 -9.56 -8.67 -1.55
C LEU A 160 -8.76 -7.60 -0.84
N TYR A 161 -7.60 -7.97 -0.33
CA TYR A 161 -6.65 -7.03 0.27
C TYR A 161 -5.30 -7.12 -0.45
N HIS A 162 -4.65 -5.99 -0.64
CA HIS A 162 -3.31 -5.93 -1.21
C HIS A 162 -2.38 -5.16 -0.27
N MET A 163 -1.47 -5.89 0.38
CA MET A 163 -0.40 -5.32 1.17
C MET A 163 0.72 -4.88 0.24
N TYR A 164 0.79 -3.58 0.04
CA TYR A 164 1.64 -2.92 -0.94
C TYR A 164 2.77 -2.15 -0.28
N TYR A 165 3.94 -2.26 -0.88
CA TYR A 165 5.04 -1.34 -0.66
C TYR A 165 5.83 -1.17 -1.98
N GLY A 166 6.10 0.09 -2.39
CA GLY A 166 6.77 0.38 -3.66
C GLY A 166 8.17 -0.22 -3.76
N GLY A 167 8.42 -1.06 -4.78
CA GLY A 167 9.72 -1.65 -5.05
C GLY A 167 10.24 -2.68 -4.04
N ARG A 168 9.43 -3.07 -3.05
CA ARG A 168 9.85 -4.01 -1.99
C ARG A 168 10.02 -5.43 -2.55
N ARG A 169 11.03 -6.13 -2.01
CA ARG A 169 11.39 -7.52 -2.31
C ARG A 169 10.84 -8.46 -1.24
N VAL A 170 10.74 -9.74 -1.53
CA VAL A 170 10.17 -10.72 -0.60
C VAL A 170 10.92 -10.77 0.74
N TYR A 171 12.25 -10.68 0.74
CA TYR A 171 12.99 -10.66 2.00
C TYR A 171 12.65 -9.45 2.87
N GLU A 172 12.37 -8.29 2.26
CA GLU A 172 11.97 -7.09 2.99
C GLU A 172 10.56 -7.22 3.59
N TYR A 173 9.64 -7.96 2.94
CA TYR A 173 8.36 -8.33 3.53
C TYR A 173 8.54 -9.31 4.69
N ASN A 174 9.46 -10.29 4.54
CA ASN A 174 9.77 -11.22 5.60
C ASN A 174 10.37 -10.52 6.83
N ASP A 175 11.35 -9.64 6.64
CA ASP A 175 12.05 -8.95 7.72
C ASP A 175 11.16 -7.89 8.40
N GLY A 176 10.35 -7.17 7.61
CA GLY A 176 9.42 -6.15 8.08
C GLY A 176 8.00 -6.66 8.39
N TYR A 177 7.82 -7.95 8.64
CA TYR A 177 6.51 -8.60 8.78
C TYR A 177 5.61 -7.97 9.84
N THR A 178 6.17 -7.54 10.96
CA THR A 178 5.46 -6.90 12.08
C THR A 178 5.51 -5.37 12.04
N SER A 179 6.18 -4.79 11.05
CA SER A 179 6.28 -3.33 10.90
C SER A 179 5.06 -2.79 10.18
N SER A 180 4.44 -1.73 10.72
CA SER A 180 3.33 -1.00 10.08
C SER A 180 3.81 0.21 9.28
N VAL A 181 5.09 0.53 9.33
CA VAL A 181 5.67 1.71 8.67
C VAL A 181 5.64 1.53 7.16
N ASP A 182 5.07 2.49 6.46
CA ASP A 182 5.07 2.63 5.00
C ASP A 182 4.27 1.59 4.19
N TYR A 183 3.56 0.66 4.82
CA TYR A 183 2.64 -0.20 4.07
C TYR A 183 1.33 0.52 3.71
N HIS A 184 0.89 0.29 2.48
CA HIS A 184 -0.48 0.55 2.06
C HIS A 184 -1.25 -0.77 2.05
N CYS A 185 -2.45 -0.77 2.58
CA CYS A 185 -3.39 -1.87 2.45
C CYS A 185 -4.54 -1.44 1.54
N TYR A 186 -4.48 -1.81 0.26
CA TYR A 186 -5.59 -1.60 -0.65
C TYR A 186 -6.66 -2.64 -0.42
N ARG A 187 -7.91 -2.22 -0.22
CA ARG A 187 -9.06 -3.07 0.11
C ARG A 187 -10.14 -2.97 -0.94
N CYS A 188 -10.71 -4.10 -1.32
CA CYS A 188 -11.92 -4.19 -2.14
C CYS A 188 -12.80 -5.31 -1.56
N GLU A 189 -13.93 -4.92 -1.00
CA GLU A 189 -14.86 -5.83 -0.33
C GLU A 189 -16.29 -5.28 -0.40
N ASN A 190 -17.28 -6.11 -0.04
CA ASN A 190 -18.68 -5.72 0.05
C ASN A 190 -19.24 -5.10 -1.24
N GLY A 191 -18.79 -5.55 -2.39
CA GLY A 191 -19.23 -5.05 -3.69
C GLY A 191 -18.63 -3.70 -4.09
N ALA A 192 -17.51 -3.29 -3.49
CA ALA A 192 -16.78 -2.10 -3.91
C ALA A 192 -16.35 -2.20 -5.37
N THR A 193 -16.40 -1.09 -6.09
CA THR A 193 -16.05 -0.99 -7.52
C THR A 193 -14.65 -0.41 -7.75
N SER A 194 -13.95 -0.10 -6.68
CA SER A 194 -12.57 0.43 -6.68
C SER A 194 -11.83 0.00 -5.42
N TRP A 195 -10.52 0.07 -5.48
CA TRP A 195 -9.67 -0.11 -4.31
C TRP A 195 -9.76 1.12 -3.37
N THR A 196 -9.82 0.86 -2.06
CA THR A 196 -9.67 1.87 -1.01
C THR A 196 -8.31 1.67 -0.35
N ASP A 197 -7.54 2.73 -0.21
CA ASP A 197 -6.23 2.71 0.43
C ASP A 197 -6.36 2.99 1.93
N VAL A 198 -5.82 2.09 2.75
CA VAL A 198 -5.75 2.22 4.20
C VAL A 198 -4.31 1.98 4.64
N THR A 199 -3.74 2.93 5.35
CA THR A 199 -2.36 2.85 5.87
C THR A 199 -2.32 2.44 7.34
N GLY A 200 -1.14 2.16 7.87
CA GLY A 200 -0.92 1.97 9.30
C GLY A 200 -1.01 0.53 9.80
N HIS A 201 -1.17 -0.46 8.91
CA HIS A 201 -1.17 -1.88 9.28
C HIS A 201 0.12 -2.58 8.90
N SER A 202 0.61 -3.45 9.78
CA SER A 202 1.65 -4.41 9.45
C SER A 202 1.08 -5.59 8.65
N LEU A 203 1.96 -6.34 8.01
CA LEU A 203 1.55 -7.57 7.33
C LEU A 203 1.03 -8.61 8.32
N HIS A 204 1.64 -8.69 9.51
CA HIS A 204 1.18 -9.55 10.60
C HIS A 204 -0.27 -9.24 11.02
N GLU A 205 -0.62 -7.97 11.24
CA GLU A 205 -1.98 -7.56 11.60
C GLU A 205 -3.01 -7.96 10.54
N ILE A 206 -2.68 -7.76 9.27
CA ILE A 206 -3.58 -8.11 8.17
C ILE A 206 -3.72 -9.64 8.03
N VAL A 207 -2.62 -10.38 8.14
CA VAL A 207 -2.67 -11.85 8.08
C VAL A 207 -3.50 -12.43 9.22
N SER A 208 -3.28 -11.94 10.44
CA SER A 208 -3.97 -12.41 11.65
C SER A 208 -5.45 -12.01 11.73
N SER A 209 -5.89 -11.09 10.89
CA SER A 209 -7.22 -10.49 10.98
C SER A 209 -8.34 -11.31 10.34
N ASP A 210 -8.00 -12.31 9.52
CA ASP A 210 -9.01 -13.11 8.82
C ASP A 210 -8.48 -14.49 8.42
N LYS A 211 -9.39 -15.40 8.13
CA LYS A 211 -9.12 -16.76 7.59
C LYS A 211 -8.96 -16.67 6.08
N TRP A 212 -7.81 -16.24 5.63
CA TRP A 212 -7.51 -16.10 4.20
C TRP A 212 -7.61 -17.42 3.45
N ASP A 213 -8.32 -17.46 2.33
CA ASP A 213 -8.38 -18.63 1.45
C ASP A 213 -7.16 -18.74 0.59
N ILE A 214 -6.69 -17.60 0.07
CA ILE A 214 -5.58 -17.51 -0.86
C ILE A 214 -4.66 -16.37 -0.42
N VAL A 215 -3.36 -16.64 -0.45
CA VAL A 215 -2.32 -15.62 -0.34
C VAL A 215 -1.43 -15.67 -1.57
N THR A 216 -1.24 -14.51 -2.22
CA THR A 216 -0.29 -14.40 -3.32
C THR A 216 0.98 -13.67 -2.90
N ILE A 217 2.12 -14.09 -3.40
CA ILE A 217 3.41 -13.45 -3.16
C ILE A 217 4.05 -13.13 -4.51
N GLN A 218 4.67 -11.93 -4.63
CA GLN A 218 5.33 -11.47 -5.85
C GLN A 218 6.72 -10.92 -5.50
N GLU A 219 7.71 -11.20 -6.35
CA GLU A 219 9.07 -10.70 -6.23
C GLU A 219 9.34 -9.53 -7.19
N HIS A 220 10.23 -8.62 -6.79
CA HIS A 220 10.63 -7.47 -7.60
C HIS A 220 11.52 -7.87 -8.77
N THR A 221 11.02 -7.83 -10.01
CA THR A 221 11.72 -8.35 -11.19
C THR A 221 12.93 -7.54 -11.67
N GLY A 222 13.05 -6.29 -11.28
CA GLY A 222 14.20 -5.44 -11.65
C GLY A 222 15.42 -5.55 -10.75
N ARG A 223 15.48 -6.56 -9.90
CA ARG A 223 16.57 -6.80 -8.94
C ARG A 223 17.20 -8.17 -9.19
N ALA A 224 18.49 -8.31 -8.91
CA ALA A 224 19.22 -9.56 -9.07
C ALA A 224 18.56 -10.75 -8.37
N VAL A 225 17.94 -10.51 -7.25
CA VAL A 225 17.16 -11.50 -6.48
C VAL A 225 16.03 -12.16 -7.27
N ALA A 226 15.54 -11.53 -8.34
CA ALA A 226 14.50 -12.09 -9.19
C ALA A 226 15.04 -12.96 -10.34
N TRP A 227 16.33 -12.99 -10.55
CA TRP A 227 16.97 -13.69 -11.67
C TRP A 227 17.79 -14.87 -11.25
N ASP A 228 18.23 -14.88 -9.98
CA ASP A 228 19.05 -15.96 -9.44
C ASP A 228 18.40 -16.53 -8.18
N TRP A 229 18.19 -17.85 -8.19
CA TRP A 229 17.55 -18.56 -7.08
C TRP A 229 18.59 -19.00 -6.05
N THR A 230 18.89 -18.14 -5.11
CA THR A 230 19.89 -18.34 -4.06
C THR A 230 19.29 -18.96 -2.80
N ALA A 231 20.15 -19.53 -1.93
CA ALA A 231 19.73 -20.03 -0.62
C ALA A 231 19.08 -18.94 0.27
N SER A 232 19.57 -17.70 0.17
CA SER A 232 19.02 -16.56 0.92
C SER A 232 17.62 -16.21 0.44
N GLN A 233 17.35 -16.21 -0.86
CA GLN A 233 16.01 -16.02 -1.41
C GLN A 233 15.05 -17.12 -1.00
N LYS A 234 15.48 -18.38 -1.12
CA LYS A 234 14.69 -19.53 -0.67
C LYS A 234 14.32 -19.38 0.82
N SER A 235 15.28 -19.01 1.67
CA SER A 235 15.04 -18.78 3.09
C SER A 235 14.03 -17.63 3.33
N ALA A 236 14.12 -16.54 2.58
CA ALA A 236 13.21 -15.41 2.71
C ALA A 236 11.76 -15.77 2.30
N PHE A 237 11.60 -16.48 1.18
CA PHE A 237 10.27 -16.96 0.75
C PHE A 237 9.69 -17.96 1.73
N GLN A 238 10.48 -18.95 2.17
CA GLN A 238 10.04 -19.93 3.14
C GLN A 238 9.67 -19.27 4.46
N GLY A 239 10.51 -18.35 4.96
CA GLY A 239 10.25 -17.63 6.19
C GLY A 239 8.97 -16.80 6.15
N LEU A 240 8.68 -16.11 5.04
CA LEU A 240 7.44 -15.38 4.87
C LEU A 240 6.22 -16.32 4.84
N VAL A 241 6.30 -17.42 4.08
CA VAL A 241 5.23 -18.43 4.00
C VAL A 241 4.97 -19.05 5.38
N ASP A 242 6.01 -19.37 6.15
CA ASP A 242 5.87 -19.99 7.47
C ASP A 242 5.23 -19.02 8.49
N LYS A 243 5.61 -17.73 8.47
CA LYS A 243 4.97 -16.70 9.31
C LYS A 243 3.48 -16.57 8.98
N ILE A 244 3.13 -16.48 7.70
CA ILE A 244 1.73 -16.39 7.27
C ILE A 244 0.93 -17.63 7.69
N LYS A 245 1.50 -18.83 7.56
CA LYS A 245 0.86 -20.07 8.02
C LYS A 245 0.64 -20.10 9.53
N ALA A 246 1.60 -19.57 10.28
CA ALA A 246 1.51 -19.54 11.75
C ALA A 246 0.46 -18.56 12.26
N ASP A 247 0.30 -17.42 11.57
CA ASP A 247 -0.52 -16.30 12.06
C ASP A 247 -1.92 -16.24 11.43
N CYS A 248 -2.17 -16.95 10.31
CA CYS A 248 -3.49 -17.00 9.71
C CYS A 248 -4.44 -17.86 10.59
N PRO A 249 -5.53 -17.30 11.10
CA PRO A 249 -6.41 -18.00 12.06
C PRO A 249 -7.07 -19.25 11.46
N ASP A 250 -7.02 -20.35 12.21
CA ASP A 250 -7.76 -21.60 11.98
C ASP A 250 -7.64 -22.22 10.59
N LYS A 251 -6.80 -21.67 9.70
CA LYS A 251 -6.70 -22.13 8.32
C LYS A 251 -5.35 -21.81 7.71
N THR A 252 -4.78 -22.76 7.02
CA THR A 252 -3.64 -22.55 6.13
C THR A 252 -4.15 -22.12 4.76
N PRO A 253 -3.82 -20.90 4.27
CA PRO A 253 -4.21 -20.46 2.94
C PRO A 253 -3.51 -21.22 1.84
N ASP A 254 -4.12 -21.29 0.67
CA ASP A 254 -3.43 -21.68 -0.57
C ASP A 254 -2.48 -20.58 -1.02
N PHE A 255 -1.22 -20.91 -1.27
CA PHE A 255 -0.22 -19.95 -1.73
C PHE A 255 -0.07 -19.98 -3.25
N TYR A 256 -0.02 -18.80 -3.88
CA TYR A 256 0.25 -18.63 -5.30
C TYR A 256 1.38 -17.62 -5.51
N PHE A 257 2.20 -17.88 -6.52
CA PHE A 257 3.23 -16.93 -6.92
C PHE A 257 2.75 -16.09 -8.12
N ILE A 258 2.83 -14.75 -8.02
CA ILE A 258 2.62 -13.86 -9.16
C ILE A 258 3.95 -13.65 -9.87
N MET A 259 4.09 -14.24 -11.06
CA MET A 259 5.25 -14.04 -11.93
C MET A 259 5.08 -12.75 -12.72
N SER A 260 5.83 -11.71 -12.35
CA SER A 260 5.77 -10.40 -12.99
C SER A 260 6.44 -10.39 -14.38
N GLN A 261 6.18 -9.31 -15.12
CA GLN A 261 6.67 -9.12 -16.48
C GLN A 261 8.16 -8.78 -16.57
N ALA A 262 8.78 -9.10 -17.70
CA ALA A 262 10.06 -8.58 -18.11
C ALA A 262 9.95 -7.09 -18.51
N TYR A 263 11.01 -6.34 -18.29
CA TYR A 263 11.12 -4.93 -18.67
C TYR A 263 11.24 -4.78 -20.19
N HIS A 264 10.77 -3.66 -20.71
CA HIS A 264 11.08 -3.21 -22.06
C HIS A 264 12.37 -2.38 -22.09
N ASP A 265 12.53 -1.50 -21.11
CA ASP A 265 13.75 -0.69 -20.97
C ASP A 265 14.69 -1.30 -19.92
N MET A 266 15.77 -1.93 -20.40
CA MET A 266 16.79 -2.54 -19.53
C MET A 266 17.52 -1.51 -18.65
N ASN A 267 17.47 -0.21 -18.98
CA ASN A 267 18.03 0.84 -18.13
C ASN A 267 17.25 1.08 -16.84
N LYS A 268 16.04 0.51 -16.72
CA LYS A 268 15.24 0.52 -15.49
C LYS A 268 15.68 -0.52 -14.46
N ILE A 269 16.56 -1.44 -14.84
CA ILE A 269 17.18 -2.34 -13.87
C ILE A 269 18.09 -1.53 -12.94
N ALA A 270 18.02 -1.81 -11.65
CA ALA A 270 18.78 -1.07 -10.65
C ALA A 270 20.27 -1.10 -10.94
N THR A 271 20.94 0.04 -10.85
CA THR A 271 22.37 0.18 -11.21
C THR A 271 23.27 -0.80 -10.47
N ALA A 272 22.96 -1.07 -9.18
CA ALA A 272 23.69 -2.05 -8.36
C ALA A 272 23.59 -3.50 -8.87
N ASP A 273 22.53 -3.81 -9.64
CA ASP A 273 22.26 -5.15 -10.14
C ASP A 273 22.72 -5.35 -11.59
N ARG A 274 23.03 -4.27 -12.34
CA ARG A 274 23.37 -4.33 -13.77
C ARG A 274 24.58 -5.18 -14.09
N GLY A 275 25.59 -5.22 -13.20
CA GLY A 275 26.77 -6.04 -13.38
C GLY A 275 26.52 -7.54 -13.24
N GLN A 276 25.34 -7.94 -12.78
CA GLN A 276 24.95 -9.34 -12.58
C GLN A 276 24.03 -9.86 -13.69
N ILE A 277 23.57 -9.00 -14.59
CA ILE A 277 22.68 -9.41 -15.69
C ILE A 277 23.47 -10.06 -16.84
N ASN A 278 22.84 -11.09 -17.41
CA ASN A 278 23.35 -11.80 -18.60
C ASN A 278 22.34 -11.75 -19.76
N PHE A 279 21.44 -10.76 -19.74
CA PHE A 279 20.42 -10.52 -20.76
C PHE A 279 20.42 -9.05 -21.18
N THR A 280 20.02 -8.78 -22.44
CA THR A 280 20.00 -7.44 -23.04
C THR A 280 18.65 -7.10 -23.67
N THR A 281 17.80 -8.09 -23.84
CA THR A 281 16.49 -7.95 -24.46
C THR A 281 15.36 -8.32 -23.50
N THR A 282 14.15 -7.85 -23.80
CA THR A 282 12.94 -8.21 -23.05
C THR A 282 12.70 -9.72 -23.05
N GLU A 283 12.95 -10.40 -24.16
CA GLU A 283 12.76 -11.85 -24.29
C GLU A 283 13.77 -12.64 -23.45
N GLU A 284 15.03 -12.26 -23.49
CA GLU A 284 16.07 -12.86 -22.64
C GLU A 284 15.72 -12.70 -21.16
N MET A 285 15.33 -11.48 -20.72
CA MET A 285 14.90 -11.23 -19.36
C MET A 285 13.67 -12.08 -18.98
N TYR A 286 12.69 -12.18 -19.88
CA TYR A 286 11.53 -13.04 -19.66
C TYR A 286 11.93 -14.51 -19.43
N ASN A 287 12.81 -15.04 -20.25
CA ASN A 287 13.28 -16.42 -20.14
C ASN A 287 14.01 -16.67 -18.79
N VAL A 288 14.79 -15.70 -18.33
CA VAL A 288 15.44 -15.74 -17.01
C VAL A 288 14.43 -15.75 -15.87
N ILE A 289 13.40 -14.90 -15.93
CA ILE A 289 12.30 -14.85 -14.94
C ILE A 289 11.54 -16.18 -14.91
N VAL A 290 11.24 -16.77 -16.08
CA VAL A 290 10.58 -18.07 -16.17
C VAL A 290 11.46 -19.16 -15.56
N GLY A 291 12.77 -19.16 -15.83
CA GLY A 291 13.75 -20.09 -15.25
C GLY A 291 13.81 -20.00 -13.72
N MET A 292 13.84 -18.79 -13.19
CA MET A 292 13.78 -18.53 -11.74
C MET A 292 12.46 -19.03 -11.14
N THR A 293 11.34 -18.72 -11.78
CA THR A 293 10.00 -19.14 -11.33
C THR A 293 9.91 -20.67 -11.23
N LYS A 294 10.45 -21.40 -12.20
CA LYS A 294 10.49 -22.88 -12.15
C LYS A 294 11.27 -23.40 -10.94
N LYS A 295 12.43 -22.81 -10.63
CA LYS A 295 13.22 -23.17 -9.45
C LYS A 295 12.48 -22.88 -8.16
N LEU A 296 11.88 -21.69 -8.07
CA LEU A 296 11.07 -21.28 -6.93
C LEU A 296 9.91 -22.26 -6.68
N MET A 297 9.17 -22.61 -7.72
CA MET A 297 8.04 -23.55 -7.62
C MET A 297 8.45 -24.97 -7.23
N ALA A 298 9.69 -25.36 -7.51
CA ALA A 298 10.20 -26.67 -7.07
C ALA A 298 10.57 -26.68 -5.58
N ASP A 299 10.90 -25.53 -5.00
CA ASP A 299 11.45 -25.44 -3.64
C ASP A 299 10.46 -24.90 -2.60
N ILE A 300 9.52 -24.04 -3.00
CA ILE A 300 8.54 -23.42 -2.11
C ILE A 300 7.15 -23.99 -2.40
N PRO A 301 6.34 -24.30 -1.37
CA PRO A 301 5.07 -25.00 -1.55
C PRO A 301 3.96 -24.07 -2.04
N PHE A 302 4.18 -23.39 -3.17
CA PHE A 302 3.13 -22.69 -3.90
C PHE A 302 2.25 -23.71 -4.63
N LYS A 303 0.94 -23.45 -4.59
CA LYS A 303 -0.04 -24.29 -5.29
C LYS A 303 0.08 -24.15 -6.81
N ASP A 304 0.29 -22.90 -7.27
CA ASP A 304 0.45 -22.63 -8.70
C ASP A 304 1.02 -21.22 -8.93
N VAL A 305 1.29 -20.88 -10.21
CA VAL A 305 1.78 -19.59 -10.68
C VAL A 305 0.66 -18.81 -11.36
N ILE A 306 0.57 -17.53 -11.08
CA ILE A 306 -0.22 -16.56 -11.84
C ILE A 306 0.76 -15.88 -12.80
N ALA A 307 0.77 -16.31 -14.05
CA ALA A 307 1.80 -15.96 -15.01
C ALA A 307 1.52 -14.61 -15.72
N THR A 308 1.29 -13.52 -14.98
CA THR A 308 0.99 -12.21 -15.56
C THR A 308 2.10 -11.69 -16.47
N GLY A 309 3.35 -12.05 -16.18
CA GLY A 309 4.49 -11.78 -17.06
C GLY A 309 4.40 -12.48 -18.42
N THR A 310 3.92 -13.74 -18.47
CA THR A 310 3.66 -14.48 -19.71
C THR A 310 2.50 -13.85 -20.47
N CYS A 311 1.44 -13.46 -19.76
CA CYS A 311 0.31 -12.76 -20.36
C CYS A 311 0.77 -11.50 -21.10
N LEU A 312 1.58 -10.65 -20.46
CA LEU A 312 2.11 -9.47 -21.12
C LEU A 312 3.06 -9.82 -22.28
N GLN A 313 3.88 -10.85 -22.14
CA GLN A 313 4.77 -11.29 -23.22
C GLN A 313 3.99 -11.76 -24.45
N ASN A 314 2.88 -12.48 -24.25
CA ASN A 314 1.99 -12.88 -25.34
C ASN A 314 1.33 -11.66 -26.01
N LEU A 315 0.83 -10.71 -25.22
CA LEU A 315 0.26 -9.47 -25.77
C LEU A 315 1.25 -8.67 -26.62
N ARG A 316 2.53 -8.73 -26.31
CA ARG A 316 3.60 -8.06 -27.10
C ARG A 316 3.74 -8.64 -28.52
N THR A 317 3.25 -9.87 -28.76
CA THR A 317 3.23 -10.48 -30.09
C THR A 317 1.92 -10.21 -30.84
N SER A 318 0.96 -9.55 -30.23
CA SER A 318 -0.32 -9.19 -30.82
C SER A 318 -0.33 -7.79 -31.44
N ASP A 319 -1.39 -7.48 -32.20
CA ASP A 319 -1.62 -6.15 -32.76
C ASP A 319 -1.88 -5.07 -31.68
N LEU A 320 -2.03 -5.46 -30.42
CA LEU A 320 -2.14 -4.53 -29.28
C LEU A 320 -0.80 -3.95 -28.86
N ASN A 321 0.32 -4.50 -29.34
CA ASN A 321 1.64 -3.99 -29.00
C ASN A 321 1.81 -2.56 -29.55
N ASN A 322 2.06 -1.64 -28.63
CA ASN A 322 2.28 -0.23 -28.93
C ASN A 322 3.77 0.13 -28.85
N GLY A 323 4.15 1.35 -29.23
CA GLY A 323 5.55 1.81 -29.23
C GLY A 323 6.25 1.80 -27.87
N MET A 324 5.49 1.59 -26.77
CA MET A 324 6.01 1.43 -25.40
C MET A 324 5.98 -0.03 -24.93
N CYS A 325 5.83 -0.98 -25.82
CA CYS A 325 5.74 -2.41 -25.51
C CYS A 325 4.77 -2.74 -24.37
N LEU A 326 3.59 -2.09 -24.39
CA LEU A 326 2.54 -2.27 -23.38
C LEU A 326 2.97 -1.89 -21.96
N THR A 327 3.95 -1.00 -21.84
CA THR A 327 4.39 -0.41 -20.57
C THR A 327 4.13 1.10 -20.55
N ARG A 328 3.95 1.67 -19.34
CA ARG A 328 3.79 3.13 -19.21
C ARG A 328 5.11 3.89 -19.11
N ASP A 329 6.18 3.21 -18.70
CA ASP A 329 7.46 3.81 -18.36
C ASP A 329 8.68 2.90 -18.66
N GLY A 330 8.47 1.86 -19.44
CA GLY A 330 9.50 0.88 -19.82
C GLY A 330 9.56 -0.38 -18.94
N TYR A 331 8.83 -0.44 -17.82
CA TYR A 331 8.83 -1.62 -16.94
C TYR A 331 7.49 -1.90 -16.23
N HIS A 332 6.72 -0.89 -15.86
CA HIS A 332 5.36 -1.09 -15.35
C HIS A 332 4.36 -1.29 -16.50
N MET A 333 3.33 -2.07 -16.30
CA MET A 333 2.24 -2.23 -17.27
C MET A 333 1.59 -0.89 -17.60
N ASP A 334 1.11 -0.69 -18.82
CA ASP A 334 0.27 0.45 -19.15
C ASP A 334 -1.01 0.44 -18.30
N TYR A 335 -1.63 1.61 -18.11
CA TYR A 335 -2.79 1.73 -17.23
C TYR A 335 -4.05 1.05 -17.75
N GLY A 336 -4.13 0.74 -19.04
CA GLY A 336 -5.30 0.17 -19.70
C GLY A 336 -5.14 -1.32 -19.98
N ILE A 337 -4.89 -1.66 -21.26
CA ILE A 337 -5.03 -3.02 -21.79
C ILE A 337 -4.09 -4.04 -21.12
N SER A 338 -2.87 -3.66 -20.73
CA SER A 338 -1.93 -4.58 -20.09
C SER A 338 -2.38 -4.95 -18.70
N ARG A 339 -2.78 -3.94 -17.88
CA ARG A 339 -3.36 -4.19 -16.55
C ARG A 339 -4.65 -4.98 -16.62
N TYR A 340 -5.47 -4.70 -17.65
CA TYR A 340 -6.73 -5.42 -17.86
C TYR A 340 -6.47 -6.92 -18.13
N ALA A 341 -5.56 -7.25 -19.03
CA ALA A 341 -5.23 -8.63 -19.34
C ALA A 341 -4.64 -9.37 -18.13
N ALA A 342 -3.76 -8.73 -17.38
CA ALA A 342 -3.22 -9.29 -16.13
C ALA A 342 -4.33 -9.51 -15.08
N ALA A 343 -5.25 -8.56 -14.91
CA ALA A 343 -6.38 -8.70 -13.99
C ALA A 343 -7.35 -9.81 -14.43
N CYS A 344 -7.57 -9.99 -15.73
CA CYS A 344 -8.36 -11.11 -16.26
C CYS A 344 -7.71 -12.46 -15.91
N MET A 345 -6.39 -12.59 -16.06
CA MET A 345 -5.67 -13.80 -15.67
C MET A 345 -5.80 -14.09 -14.17
N VAL A 346 -5.61 -13.06 -13.31
CA VAL A 346 -5.81 -13.19 -11.86
C VAL A 346 -7.24 -13.61 -11.54
N PHE A 347 -8.23 -12.97 -12.18
CA PHE A 347 -9.65 -13.26 -11.97
C PHE A 347 -9.98 -14.71 -12.36
N GLU A 348 -9.59 -15.15 -13.54
CA GLU A 348 -9.89 -16.51 -13.99
C GLU A 348 -9.17 -17.58 -13.17
N LYS A 349 -7.96 -17.30 -12.71
CA LYS A 349 -7.17 -18.26 -11.93
C LYS A 349 -7.63 -18.37 -10.49
N LEU A 350 -7.93 -17.26 -9.82
CA LEU A 350 -8.19 -17.22 -8.38
C LEU A 350 -9.65 -17.04 -8.01
N ILE A 351 -10.41 -16.28 -8.79
CA ILE A 351 -11.77 -15.84 -8.43
C ILE A 351 -12.83 -16.71 -9.08
N SER A 352 -12.75 -16.88 -10.39
CA SER A 352 -13.72 -17.65 -11.19
C SER A 352 -14.06 -19.03 -10.59
N PRO A 353 -13.09 -19.85 -10.11
CA PRO A 353 -13.40 -21.16 -9.56
C PRO A 353 -14.34 -21.17 -8.35
N SER A 354 -14.30 -20.09 -7.56
CA SER A 354 -15.17 -19.94 -6.39
C SER A 354 -16.57 -19.39 -6.72
N PHE A 355 -16.77 -18.90 -7.96
CA PHE A 355 -18.03 -18.30 -8.42
C PHE A 355 -18.53 -18.97 -9.71
N ASP A 356 -18.80 -20.28 -9.60
CA ASP A 356 -19.41 -21.12 -10.63
C ASP A 356 -18.66 -21.10 -11.98
N ASN A 357 -17.36 -20.89 -11.95
CA ASN A 357 -16.49 -20.76 -13.12
C ASN A 357 -16.96 -19.65 -14.09
N VAL A 358 -17.40 -18.52 -13.54
CA VAL A 358 -17.83 -17.36 -14.34
C VAL A 358 -16.72 -16.97 -15.34
N LYS A 359 -17.11 -16.76 -16.58
CA LYS A 359 -16.19 -16.41 -17.67
C LYS A 359 -16.22 -14.91 -17.96
N LEU A 360 -15.08 -14.40 -18.39
CA LEU A 360 -14.93 -12.97 -18.73
C LEU A 360 -15.27 -12.62 -20.19
N ASP A 361 -15.56 -13.61 -21.04
CA ASP A 361 -15.93 -13.41 -22.45
C ASP A 361 -17.15 -12.49 -22.63
N LYS A 362 -18.06 -12.45 -21.65
CA LYS A 362 -19.22 -11.58 -21.61
C LYS A 362 -19.12 -10.42 -20.61
N ASN A 363 -17.95 -10.25 -19.98
CA ASN A 363 -17.76 -9.17 -19.03
C ASN A 363 -17.76 -7.81 -19.72
N THR A 364 -18.56 -6.87 -19.23
CA THR A 364 -18.78 -5.56 -19.84
C THR A 364 -17.86 -4.47 -19.27
N TYR A 365 -16.97 -4.79 -18.35
CA TYR A 365 -16.02 -3.81 -17.82
C TYR A 365 -15.07 -3.33 -18.91
N ARG A 366 -14.92 -2.01 -19.02
CA ARG A 366 -14.00 -1.34 -19.94
C ARG A 366 -13.30 -0.19 -19.21
N TYR A 367 -12.08 0.10 -19.62
CA TYR A 367 -11.29 1.20 -19.08
C TYR A 367 -10.99 2.22 -20.19
N GLY A 368 -11.60 3.40 -20.10
CA GLY A 368 -11.64 4.36 -21.21
C GLY A 368 -10.46 5.34 -21.28
N ASN A 369 -9.59 5.40 -20.27
CA ASN A 369 -8.53 6.40 -20.27
C ASN A 369 -7.45 6.07 -21.30
N SER A 370 -7.05 7.08 -22.08
CA SER A 370 -6.02 7.03 -23.11
C SER A 370 -4.93 8.04 -22.83
N SER A 371 -3.66 7.63 -22.92
CA SER A 371 -2.52 8.52 -22.83
C SER A 371 -1.34 7.96 -23.62
N THR A 372 -0.61 8.83 -24.30
CA THR A 372 0.67 8.50 -24.98
C THR A 372 1.88 9.11 -24.29
N THR A 373 1.68 9.77 -23.14
CA THR A 373 2.75 10.41 -22.37
C THR A 373 3.55 9.36 -21.60
N SER A 374 4.86 9.37 -21.73
CA SER A 374 5.75 8.50 -20.93
C SER A 374 5.51 8.69 -19.43
N GLY A 375 5.47 7.59 -18.69
CA GLY A 375 5.11 7.56 -17.27
C GLY A 375 3.60 7.47 -17.01
N SER A 376 2.77 7.87 -18.01
CA SER A 376 1.30 7.84 -17.92
C SER A 376 0.65 7.08 -19.07
N TYR A 377 1.42 6.30 -19.83
CA TYR A 377 0.93 5.60 -21.01
C TYR A 377 -0.24 4.69 -20.68
N SER A 378 -1.30 4.77 -21.48
CA SER A 378 -2.54 4.03 -21.27
C SER A 378 -3.22 3.72 -22.61
N THR A 379 -3.39 2.45 -22.90
CA THR A 379 -4.17 1.95 -24.04
C THR A 379 -5.57 1.62 -23.54
N PRO A 380 -6.63 2.32 -23.99
CA PRO A 380 -7.97 2.09 -23.49
C PRO A 380 -8.44 0.66 -23.80
N VAL A 381 -9.21 0.08 -22.90
CA VAL A 381 -9.89 -1.20 -23.10
C VAL A 381 -11.23 -0.93 -23.78
N THR A 382 -11.42 -1.52 -24.94
CA THR A 382 -12.60 -1.35 -25.79
C THR A 382 -13.25 -2.71 -26.11
N ASP A 383 -14.45 -2.72 -26.68
CA ASP A 383 -15.10 -3.95 -27.13
C ASP A 383 -14.30 -4.67 -28.24
N ALA A 384 -13.52 -3.92 -29.01
CA ALA A 384 -12.70 -4.48 -30.08
C ALA A 384 -11.44 -5.19 -29.56
N ASN A 385 -10.79 -4.66 -28.51
CA ASN A 385 -9.50 -5.19 -28.03
C ASN A 385 -9.58 -6.04 -26.75
N ALA A 386 -10.65 -5.92 -25.96
CA ALA A 386 -10.85 -6.76 -24.79
C ALA A 386 -10.81 -8.27 -25.10
N PRO A 387 -11.42 -8.79 -26.18
CA PRO A 387 -11.32 -10.21 -26.52
C PRO A 387 -9.90 -10.68 -26.81
N VAL A 388 -9.03 -9.84 -27.36
CA VAL A 388 -7.62 -10.18 -27.60
C VAL A 388 -6.87 -10.31 -26.29
N ALA A 389 -7.20 -9.48 -25.30
CA ALA A 389 -6.59 -9.54 -23.97
C ALA A 389 -7.02 -10.75 -23.13
N LEU A 390 -8.07 -11.48 -23.56
CA LEU A 390 -8.60 -12.69 -22.90
C LEU A 390 -8.03 -13.98 -23.51
N GLN A 391 -7.31 -13.92 -24.63
CA GLN A 391 -6.68 -15.08 -25.30
C GLN A 391 -5.32 -15.41 -24.66
#